data_eaca453ccdf7f9a50fccc0446f6fce05
#
_entry.id   eaca453ccdf7f9a50fccc0446f6fce05
#
_cell.length_a   1.000
_cell.length_b   1.000
_cell.length_c   1.000
_cell.angle_alpha   90.00
_cell.angle_beta   90.00
_cell.angle_gamma   90.00
#
_symmetry.space_group_name_H-M   'P 1'
#
loop_
_entity.id
_entity.type
_entity.pdbx_description
1 polymer ?
#
loop_
_entity_poly.entity_id
_entity_poly.type
_entity_poly.pdbx_seq_one_letter_code
_entity_poly.pdbx_strand_id
1 'polypeptide(L)'
;STNSNRLSVGMDEIPDYLGKAFVAIEDERFYQHNGIDFKSIIRAGYQFFKTGGEEAQGASTITQQLLKNTVFTDWTSEGNNKIKKIKRKIQEQYLALEITKYYSKDEILLRYMNAINLGQNTLGVESASLRYFGKHCSELTISECAVIASITQNPSKYNPIRHPEENVKRRKKCLNKMLELGFISQTQYDEAMADTDAVYERIGLYDIDYQEANATTGSYFSDAVYEQVKQDLILSGYNENMAETLLTSGGLRVESTLDPKIQAIL
;
A
#
# COMPACT_ATOMS: atom_id res chain seq x y z
N SER A 1 4.90 19.57 9.84
CA SER A 1 4.51 19.27 8.45
C SER A 1 5.42 18.15 7.94
N THR A 2 4.96 16.93 7.99
CA THR A 2 5.61 15.82 7.31
C THR A 2 5.09 15.85 5.88
N ASN A 3 5.87 16.42 4.96
CA ASN A 3 5.71 16.12 3.55
C ASN A 3 5.75 14.61 3.41
N SER A 4 4.60 13.99 3.18
CA SER A 4 4.53 12.58 2.88
C SER A 4 5.07 12.42 1.46
N ASN A 5 6.28 11.93 1.34
CA ASN A 5 6.95 11.59 0.11
C ASN A 5 6.22 10.42 -0.58
N ARG A 6 5.07 10.72 -1.19
CA ARG A 6 4.24 9.77 -1.91
C ARG A 6 4.38 10.02 -3.40
N LEU A 7 4.75 8.98 -4.12
CA LEU A 7 4.66 8.90 -5.57
C LEU A 7 3.53 7.93 -5.90
N SER A 8 2.49 8.43 -6.58
CA SER A 8 1.36 7.60 -6.99
C SER A 8 1.56 7.17 -8.45
N VAL A 9 1.28 5.90 -8.71
CA VAL A 9 1.38 5.28 -10.04
C VAL A 9 0.03 4.69 -10.44
N GLY A 10 -0.20 4.57 -11.75
CA GLY A 10 -1.35 3.88 -12.32
C GLY A 10 -1.22 2.36 -12.22
N MET A 11 -2.31 1.64 -12.47
CA MET A 11 -2.30 0.16 -12.45
C MET A 11 -1.43 -0.42 -13.57
N ASP A 12 -1.32 0.27 -14.69
CA ASP A 12 -0.50 -0.08 -15.85
C ASP A 12 1.01 0.08 -15.61
N GLU A 13 1.38 0.85 -14.58
CA GLU A 13 2.77 1.04 -14.15
C GLU A 13 3.20 0.03 -13.06
N ILE A 14 2.24 -0.70 -12.47
CA ILE A 14 2.51 -1.68 -11.41
C ILE A 14 2.61 -3.08 -12.02
N PRO A 15 3.71 -3.82 -11.79
CA PRO A 15 3.80 -5.19 -12.29
C PRO A 15 2.76 -6.08 -11.60
N ASP A 16 2.09 -6.92 -12.37
CA ASP A 16 1.04 -7.84 -11.90
C ASP A 16 1.48 -8.68 -10.68
N TYR A 17 2.74 -9.10 -10.67
CA TYR A 17 3.32 -9.85 -9.56
C TYR A 17 3.41 -9.09 -8.24
N LEU A 18 3.48 -7.75 -8.28
CA LEU A 18 3.50 -6.95 -7.06
C LEU A 18 2.13 -6.94 -6.37
N GLY A 19 1.06 -6.72 -7.13
CA GLY A 19 -0.30 -6.84 -6.62
C GLY A 19 -0.61 -8.24 -6.09
N LYS A 20 -0.20 -9.28 -6.84
CA LYS A 20 -0.32 -10.68 -6.44
C LYS A 20 0.47 -11.00 -5.15
N ALA A 21 1.66 -10.43 -4.97
CA ALA A 21 2.45 -10.60 -3.75
C ALA A 21 1.75 -10.02 -2.51
N PHE A 22 1.16 -8.81 -2.62
CA PHE A 22 0.37 -8.22 -1.54
C PHE A 22 -0.86 -9.07 -1.22
N VAL A 23 -1.61 -9.51 -2.24
CA VAL A 23 -2.77 -10.39 -2.05
C VAL A 23 -2.36 -11.70 -1.36
N ALA A 24 -1.29 -12.33 -1.81
CA ALA A 24 -0.81 -13.60 -1.27
C ALA A 24 -0.43 -13.52 0.22
N ILE A 25 0.22 -12.42 0.64
CA ILE A 25 0.75 -12.31 2.01
C ILE A 25 -0.23 -11.67 3.01
N GLU A 26 -1.11 -10.79 2.54
CA GLU A 26 -2.02 -10.01 3.40
C GLU A 26 -3.47 -10.50 3.36
N ASP A 27 -3.95 -10.96 2.19
CA ASP A 27 -5.38 -11.25 1.98
C ASP A 27 -5.60 -12.25 0.84
N GLU A 28 -5.23 -13.51 1.06
CA GLU A 28 -5.24 -14.58 0.03
C GLU A 28 -6.58 -14.76 -0.70
N ARG A 29 -7.69 -14.30 -0.08
CA ARG A 29 -9.05 -14.35 -0.64
C ARG A 29 -9.61 -12.98 -1.00
N PHE A 30 -8.76 -12.01 -1.23
CA PHE A 30 -9.12 -10.62 -1.53
C PHE A 30 -10.20 -10.51 -2.60
N TYR A 31 -10.10 -11.27 -3.68
CA TYR A 31 -11.06 -11.26 -4.79
C TYR A 31 -12.36 -12.02 -4.50
N GLN A 32 -12.44 -12.76 -3.38
CA GLN A 32 -13.57 -13.64 -3.05
C GLN A 32 -14.55 -13.06 -2.02
N HIS A 33 -14.14 -12.02 -1.28
CA HIS A 33 -14.96 -11.41 -0.23
C HIS A 33 -15.31 -9.95 -0.54
N ASN A 34 -16.34 -9.41 0.10
CA ASN A 34 -16.81 -8.04 -0.08
C ASN A 34 -16.27 -7.08 1.01
N GLY A 35 -14.95 -6.93 1.09
CA GLY A 35 -14.29 -6.02 2.04
C GLY A 35 -13.97 -6.65 3.39
N ILE A 36 -14.69 -7.68 3.82
CA ILE A 36 -14.46 -8.42 5.07
C ILE A 36 -14.32 -9.91 4.75
N ASP A 37 -13.32 -10.56 5.31
CA ASP A 37 -13.13 -12.00 5.21
C ASP A 37 -13.58 -12.72 6.49
N PHE A 38 -14.85 -13.09 6.55
CA PHE A 38 -15.44 -13.80 7.69
C PHE A 38 -14.75 -15.13 7.98
N LYS A 39 -14.30 -15.87 6.95
CA LYS A 39 -13.61 -17.14 7.14
C LYS A 39 -12.27 -16.94 7.83
N SER A 40 -11.51 -15.89 7.47
CA SER A 40 -10.26 -15.52 8.15
C SER A 40 -10.51 -15.07 9.59
N ILE A 41 -11.59 -14.35 9.86
CA ILE A 41 -11.97 -13.95 11.23
C ILE A 41 -12.25 -15.17 12.09
N ILE A 42 -13.04 -16.13 11.60
CA ILE A 42 -13.34 -17.37 12.32
C ILE A 42 -12.07 -18.19 12.53
N ARG A 43 -11.22 -18.33 11.51
CA ARG A 43 -9.94 -19.03 11.60
C ARG A 43 -9.01 -18.39 12.65
N ALA A 44 -8.89 -17.08 12.63
CA ALA A 44 -8.06 -16.34 13.58
C ALA A 44 -8.60 -16.48 15.02
N GLY A 45 -9.92 -16.42 15.21
CA GLY A 45 -10.58 -16.66 16.50
C GLY A 45 -10.32 -18.07 17.03
N TYR A 46 -10.46 -19.09 16.19
CA TYR A 46 -10.16 -20.48 16.56
C TYR A 46 -8.70 -20.66 16.97
N GLN A 47 -7.76 -20.10 16.20
CA GLN A 47 -6.32 -20.16 16.51
C GLN A 47 -6.01 -19.46 17.83
N PHE A 48 -6.56 -18.28 18.05
CA PHE A 48 -6.42 -17.53 19.30
C PHE A 48 -6.84 -18.37 20.52
N PHE A 49 -7.98 -19.04 20.44
CA PHE A 49 -8.45 -19.94 21.53
C PHE A 49 -7.54 -21.16 21.69
N LYS A 50 -7.06 -21.75 20.59
CA LYS A 50 -6.22 -22.94 20.62
C LYS A 50 -4.82 -22.68 21.19
N THR A 51 -4.23 -21.50 20.90
CA THR A 51 -2.86 -21.14 21.29
C THR A 51 -2.79 -20.28 22.56
N GLY A 52 -3.94 -20.05 23.24
CA GLY A 52 -3.99 -19.17 24.41
C GLY A 52 -3.63 -17.71 24.10
N GLY A 53 -3.73 -17.30 22.84
CA GLY A 53 -3.44 -15.91 22.40
C GLY A 53 -2.00 -15.66 21.93
N GLU A 54 -1.16 -16.67 21.93
CA GLU A 54 0.25 -16.53 21.52
C GLU A 54 0.43 -16.35 20.00
N GLU A 55 -0.47 -16.90 19.17
CA GLU A 55 -0.46 -16.77 17.71
C GLU A 55 -1.71 -16.04 17.20
N ALA A 56 -1.69 -14.73 17.20
CA ALA A 56 -2.72 -13.96 16.52
C ALA A 56 -2.40 -13.86 15.01
N GLN A 57 -3.01 -14.70 14.18
CA GLN A 57 -3.02 -14.50 12.74
C GLN A 57 -3.81 -13.24 12.38
N GLY A 58 -3.26 -12.38 11.51
CA GLY A 58 -3.97 -11.22 11.00
C GLY A 58 -5.23 -11.64 10.22
N ALA A 59 -6.37 -11.11 10.60
CA ALA A 59 -7.65 -11.32 9.90
C ALA A 59 -8.15 -10.04 9.20
N SER A 60 -7.32 -9.01 9.14
CA SER A 60 -7.67 -7.74 8.48
C SER A 60 -7.42 -7.85 6.98
N THR A 61 -8.41 -7.48 6.20
CA THR A 61 -8.33 -7.48 4.73
C THR A 61 -7.53 -6.28 4.21
N ILE A 62 -7.09 -6.34 2.95
CA ILE A 62 -6.49 -5.20 2.22
C ILE A 62 -7.41 -3.98 2.26
N THR A 63 -8.72 -4.18 2.07
CA THR A 63 -9.72 -3.10 2.14
C THR A 63 -9.74 -2.41 3.52
N GLN A 64 -9.70 -3.18 4.60
CA GLN A 64 -9.65 -2.64 5.96
C GLN A 64 -8.32 -1.91 6.24
N GLN A 65 -7.21 -2.45 5.73
CA GLN A 65 -5.89 -1.80 5.87
C GLN A 65 -5.83 -0.47 5.09
N LEU A 66 -6.43 -0.41 3.89
CA LEU A 66 -6.56 0.84 3.14
C LEU A 66 -7.28 1.90 3.96
N LEU A 67 -8.47 1.58 4.49
CA LEU A 67 -9.25 2.50 5.32
C LEU A 67 -8.50 2.94 6.57
N LYS A 68 -7.82 2.01 7.24
CA LYS A 68 -7.00 2.32 8.41
C LYS A 68 -5.91 3.35 8.09
N ASN A 69 -5.29 3.24 6.93
CA ASN A 69 -4.16 4.09 6.55
C ASN A 69 -4.59 5.43 5.93
N THR A 70 -5.83 5.55 5.43
CA THR A 70 -6.29 6.74 4.71
C THR A 70 -7.39 7.52 5.44
N VAL A 71 -8.29 6.83 6.11
CA VAL A 71 -9.46 7.44 6.79
C VAL A 71 -9.23 7.56 8.30
N PHE A 72 -8.63 6.53 8.92
CA PHE A 72 -8.41 6.48 10.37
C PHE A 72 -6.96 6.79 10.73
N THR A 73 -6.40 7.89 10.21
CA THR A 73 -4.98 8.24 10.36
C THR A 73 -4.53 8.43 11.81
N ASP A 74 -5.46 8.75 12.72
CA ASP A 74 -5.19 8.96 14.16
C ASP A 74 -5.09 7.66 14.97
N TRP A 75 -5.13 6.49 14.33
CA TRP A 75 -5.08 5.21 15.04
C TRP A 75 -3.82 5.02 15.90
N THR A 76 -2.73 5.69 15.57
CA THR A 76 -1.48 5.68 16.35
C THR A 76 -1.63 6.39 17.69
N SER A 77 -2.54 7.37 17.80
CA SER A 77 -2.81 8.14 19.02
C SER A 77 -3.76 7.42 20.01
N GLU A 78 -4.36 6.30 19.60
CA GLU A 78 -5.29 5.54 20.44
C GLU A 78 -4.60 4.90 21.66
N GLY A 79 -3.29 4.74 21.60
CA GLY A 79 -2.50 4.13 22.67
C GLY A 79 -3.04 2.75 23.05
N ASN A 80 -3.23 2.50 24.36
CA ASN A 80 -3.78 1.23 24.87
C ASN A 80 -5.30 1.25 25.11
N ASN A 81 -6.04 2.26 24.62
CA ASN A 81 -7.48 2.34 24.83
C ASN A 81 -8.23 1.27 24.00
N LYS A 82 -8.61 0.18 24.68
CA LYS A 82 -9.31 -0.97 24.05
C LYS A 82 -10.64 -0.57 23.41
N ILE A 83 -11.39 0.34 24.05
CA ILE A 83 -12.72 0.77 23.56
C ILE A 83 -12.57 1.53 22.25
N LYS A 84 -11.61 2.47 22.17
CA LYS A 84 -11.33 3.20 20.91
C LYS A 84 -10.93 2.26 19.80
N LYS A 85 -10.06 1.29 20.08
CA LYS A 85 -9.64 0.26 19.10
C LYS A 85 -10.80 -0.57 18.59
N ILE A 86 -11.70 -1.01 19.47
CA ILE A 86 -12.89 -1.78 19.09
C ILE A 86 -13.84 -0.92 18.23
N LYS A 87 -14.12 0.32 18.66
CA LYS A 87 -14.98 1.24 17.91
C LYS A 87 -14.43 1.46 16.49
N ARG A 88 -13.17 1.81 16.38
CA ARG A 88 -12.52 1.97 15.07
C ARG A 88 -12.61 0.69 14.24
N LYS A 89 -12.38 -0.49 14.84
CA LYS A 89 -12.44 -1.76 14.11
C LYS A 89 -13.82 -2.07 13.55
N ILE A 90 -14.88 -1.70 14.27
CA ILE A 90 -16.26 -1.81 13.78
C ILE A 90 -16.50 -0.83 12.63
N GLN A 91 -16.01 0.40 12.74
CA GLN A 91 -16.09 1.41 11.67
C GLN A 91 -15.32 0.99 10.42
N GLU A 92 -14.10 0.45 10.57
CA GLU A 92 -13.31 -0.11 9.46
C GLU A 92 -14.09 -1.22 8.72
N GLN A 93 -14.73 -2.14 9.48
CA GLN A 93 -15.49 -3.23 8.88
C GLN A 93 -16.72 -2.71 8.12
N TYR A 94 -17.47 -1.80 8.72
CA TYR A 94 -18.63 -1.20 8.06
C TYR A 94 -18.24 -0.49 6.77
N LEU A 95 -17.23 0.38 6.83
CA LEU A 95 -16.76 1.11 5.66
C LEU A 95 -16.13 0.19 4.61
N ALA A 96 -15.47 -0.90 5.02
CA ALA A 96 -14.93 -1.88 4.08
C ALA A 96 -16.03 -2.56 3.24
N LEU A 97 -17.20 -2.83 3.83
CA LEU A 97 -18.36 -3.31 3.09
C LEU A 97 -18.93 -2.24 2.15
N GLU A 98 -18.96 -1.00 2.61
CA GLU A 98 -19.51 0.11 1.80
C GLU A 98 -18.64 0.41 0.60
N ILE A 99 -17.33 0.59 0.76
CA ILE A 99 -16.46 0.98 -0.37
C ILE A 99 -16.39 -0.07 -1.48
N THR A 100 -16.56 -1.36 -1.15
CA THR A 100 -16.58 -2.43 -2.15
C THR A 100 -17.83 -2.42 -3.04
N LYS A 101 -18.84 -1.59 -2.73
CA LYS A 101 -19.99 -1.36 -3.60
C LYS A 101 -19.71 -0.35 -4.71
N TYR A 102 -18.73 0.53 -4.49
CA TYR A 102 -18.43 1.68 -5.36
C TYR A 102 -17.12 1.51 -6.12
N TYR A 103 -16.15 0.77 -5.57
CA TYR A 103 -14.83 0.53 -6.17
C TYR A 103 -14.63 -0.94 -6.49
N SER A 104 -14.08 -1.21 -7.65
CA SER A 104 -13.62 -2.54 -8.02
C SER A 104 -12.48 -3.02 -7.11
N LYS A 105 -12.23 -4.32 -7.10
CA LYS A 105 -11.11 -4.89 -6.34
C LYS A 105 -9.76 -4.34 -6.79
N ASP A 106 -9.58 -4.16 -8.08
CA ASP A 106 -8.33 -3.63 -8.65
C ASP A 106 -8.13 -2.17 -8.26
N GLU A 107 -9.18 -1.35 -8.25
CA GLU A 107 -9.09 0.03 -7.74
C GLU A 107 -8.76 0.09 -6.24
N ILE A 108 -9.33 -0.80 -5.43
CA ILE A 108 -9.00 -0.90 -4.01
C ILE A 108 -7.54 -1.31 -3.81
N LEU A 109 -7.07 -2.30 -4.58
CA LEU A 109 -5.69 -2.78 -4.52
C LEU A 109 -4.71 -1.69 -4.96
N LEU A 110 -5.01 -0.99 -6.05
CA LEU A 110 -4.21 0.15 -6.51
C LEU A 110 -4.07 1.24 -5.44
N ARG A 111 -5.20 1.65 -4.84
CA ARG A 111 -5.20 2.65 -3.76
C ARG A 111 -4.42 2.18 -2.54
N TYR A 112 -4.53 0.90 -2.21
CA TYR A 112 -3.76 0.29 -1.13
C TYR A 112 -2.26 0.34 -1.42
N MET A 113 -1.83 -0.08 -2.60
CA MET A 113 -0.43 -0.07 -3.02
C MET A 113 0.17 1.34 -3.06
N ASN A 114 -0.63 2.35 -3.39
CA ASN A 114 -0.20 3.76 -3.37
C ASN A 114 -0.23 4.39 -1.97
N ALA A 115 -0.86 3.76 -0.97
CA ALA A 115 -1.04 4.35 0.36
C ALA A 115 -0.29 3.65 1.49
N ILE A 116 0.16 2.40 1.28
CA ILE A 116 0.76 1.59 2.34
C ILE A 116 2.12 2.15 2.77
N ASN A 117 2.35 2.16 4.11
CA ASN A 117 3.66 2.49 4.66
C ASN A 117 4.60 1.27 4.53
N LEU A 118 5.70 1.46 3.84
CA LEU A 118 6.72 0.45 3.56
C LEU A 118 8.07 0.75 4.25
N GLY A 119 8.06 1.59 5.28
CA GLY A 119 9.25 1.94 6.05
C GLY A 119 10.11 3.00 5.36
N GLN A 120 11.21 3.42 5.99
CA GLN A 120 12.17 4.41 5.46
C GLN A 120 11.51 5.70 4.92
N ASN A 121 10.41 6.14 5.56
CA ASN A 121 9.57 7.27 5.13
C ASN A 121 8.93 7.11 3.73
N THR A 122 8.78 5.89 3.24
CA THR A 122 8.12 5.63 1.97
C THR A 122 6.64 5.32 2.17
N LEU A 123 5.80 6.02 1.42
CA LEU A 123 4.38 5.73 1.28
C LEU A 123 4.10 5.32 -0.17
N GLY A 124 3.59 4.11 -0.33
CA GLY A 124 3.30 3.50 -1.64
C GLY A 124 4.50 2.78 -2.24
N VAL A 125 4.16 1.95 -3.23
CA VAL A 125 5.09 0.99 -3.85
C VAL A 125 6.16 1.66 -4.70
N GLU A 126 5.82 2.75 -5.37
CA GLU A 126 6.77 3.50 -6.21
C GLU A 126 7.88 4.10 -5.35
N SER A 127 7.52 4.84 -4.30
CA SER A 127 8.50 5.39 -3.36
C SER A 127 9.35 4.30 -2.71
N ALA A 128 8.76 3.14 -2.40
CA ALA A 128 9.50 2.02 -1.84
C ALA A 128 10.47 1.40 -2.86
N SER A 129 10.04 1.22 -4.11
CA SER A 129 10.88 0.69 -5.18
C SER A 129 12.11 1.58 -5.43
N LEU A 130 11.89 2.88 -5.59
CA LEU A 130 12.97 3.85 -5.75
C LEU A 130 13.90 3.86 -4.54
N ARG A 131 13.34 3.82 -3.32
CA ARG A 131 14.13 3.87 -2.08
C ARG A 131 14.97 2.64 -1.84
N TYR A 132 14.44 1.43 -2.09
CA TYR A 132 15.13 0.17 -1.79
C TYR A 132 15.95 -0.36 -2.96
N PHE A 133 15.51 -0.11 -4.19
CA PHE A 133 16.12 -0.70 -5.41
C PHE A 133 16.62 0.35 -6.41
N GLY A 134 16.35 1.63 -6.21
CA GLY A 134 16.80 2.72 -7.10
C GLY A 134 16.18 2.67 -8.50
N LYS A 135 14.98 2.06 -8.65
CA LYS A 135 14.29 1.91 -9.93
C LYS A 135 12.77 1.98 -9.76
N HIS A 136 12.07 2.25 -10.84
CA HIS A 136 10.60 2.29 -10.86
C HIS A 136 9.99 0.94 -10.49
N CYS A 137 8.80 0.95 -9.88
CA CYS A 137 8.13 -0.29 -9.48
C CYS A 137 7.77 -1.18 -10.68
N SER A 138 7.58 -0.60 -11.88
CA SER A 138 7.35 -1.32 -13.14
C SER A 138 8.51 -2.26 -13.54
N GLU A 139 9.71 -2.01 -13.01
CA GLU A 139 10.93 -2.76 -13.32
C GLU A 139 11.24 -3.85 -12.28
N LEU A 140 10.38 -4.01 -11.26
CA LEU A 140 10.61 -4.98 -10.20
C LEU A 140 10.47 -6.42 -10.70
N THR A 141 11.42 -7.25 -10.32
CA THR A 141 11.34 -8.71 -10.50
C THR A 141 10.38 -9.33 -9.48
N ILE A 142 9.96 -10.58 -9.70
CA ILE A 142 9.12 -11.34 -8.73
C ILE A 142 9.80 -11.39 -7.36
N SER A 143 11.11 -11.59 -7.34
CA SER A 143 11.94 -11.62 -6.13
C SER A 143 11.83 -10.31 -5.33
N GLU A 144 11.97 -9.18 -6.01
CA GLU A 144 11.90 -7.84 -5.43
C GLU A 144 10.46 -7.46 -5.02
N CYS A 145 9.45 -7.84 -5.82
CA CYS A 145 8.04 -7.70 -5.44
C CYS A 145 7.75 -8.39 -4.10
N ALA A 146 8.27 -9.60 -3.91
CA ALA A 146 8.09 -10.36 -2.67
C ALA A 146 8.84 -9.71 -1.48
N VAL A 147 10.01 -9.07 -1.69
CA VAL A 147 10.69 -8.27 -0.66
C VAL A 147 9.81 -7.10 -0.22
N ILE A 148 9.32 -6.29 -1.16
CA ILE A 148 8.49 -5.10 -0.86
C ILE A 148 7.20 -5.52 -0.15
N ALA A 149 6.48 -6.52 -0.66
CA ALA A 149 5.25 -6.99 -0.04
C ALA A 149 5.49 -7.52 1.38
N SER A 150 6.70 -8.02 1.66
CA SER A 150 7.07 -8.54 2.98
C SER A 150 7.33 -7.47 4.03
N ILE A 151 7.42 -6.20 3.68
CA ILE A 151 7.59 -5.09 4.64
C ILE A 151 6.29 -4.80 5.39
N THR A 152 5.14 -5.09 4.79
CA THR A 152 3.81 -4.85 5.36
C THR A 152 3.63 -5.46 6.76
N GLN A 153 2.50 -5.21 7.40
CA GLN A 153 2.16 -5.63 8.76
C GLN A 153 3.03 -4.95 9.85
N ASN A 154 4.36 -4.94 9.72
CA ASN A 154 5.26 -4.27 10.66
C ASN A 154 6.53 -3.78 9.93
N PRO A 155 6.48 -2.56 9.34
CA PRO A 155 7.59 -2.01 8.56
C PRO A 155 8.90 -1.84 9.34
N SER A 156 8.83 -1.74 10.66
CA SER A 156 10.04 -1.69 11.49
C SER A 156 10.69 -3.06 11.65
N LYS A 157 9.88 -4.10 11.90
CA LYS A 157 10.35 -5.47 12.11
C LYS A 157 10.83 -6.12 10.81
N TYR A 158 10.12 -5.88 9.70
CA TYR A 158 10.40 -6.51 8.42
C TYR A 158 11.16 -5.59 7.46
N ASN A 159 11.86 -4.60 8.01
CA ASN A 159 12.71 -3.71 7.21
C ASN A 159 13.85 -4.50 6.58
N PRO A 160 13.98 -4.53 5.23
CA PRO A 160 14.96 -5.40 4.57
C PRO A 160 16.42 -4.95 4.78
N ILE A 161 16.64 -3.68 5.19
CA ILE A 161 17.96 -3.14 5.48
C ILE A 161 18.37 -3.39 6.94
N ARG A 162 17.42 -3.13 7.88
CA ARG A 162 17.71 -3.22 9.32
C ARG A 162 17.57 -4.64 9.87
N HIS A 163 16.67 -5.42 9.30
CA HIS A 163 16.31 -6.77 9.72
C HIS A 163 16.14 -7.70 8.50
N PRO A 164 17.20 -7.89 7.68
CA PRO A 164 17.11 -8.66 6.44
C PRO A 164 16.63 -10.10 6.69
N GLU A 165 17.10 -10.75 7.77
CA GLU A 165 16.72 -12.13 8.11
C GLU A 165 15.23 -12.28 8.43
N GLU A 166 14.57 -11.27 9.01
CA GLU A 166 13.14 -11.31 9.25
C GLU A 166 12.34 -11.07 7.94
N ASN A 167 12.86 -10.19 7.08
CA ASN A 167 12.27 -9.99 5.76
C ASN A 167 12.45 -11.22 4.87
N VAL A 168 13.64 -11.89 4.88
CA VAL A 168 13.89 -13.15 4.15
C VAL A 168 12.86 -14.23 4.52
N LYS A 169 12.61 -14.43 5.82
CA LYS A 169 11.61 -15.41 6.30
C LYS A 169 10.21 -15.08 5.76
N ARG A 170 9.84 -13.81 5.81
CA ARG A 170 8.52 -13.36 5.36
C ARG A 170 8.41 -13.38 3.82
N ARG A 171 9.48 -13.03 3.10
CA ARG A 171 9.57 -13.15 1.64
C ARG A 171 9.38 -14.59 1.19
N LYS A 172 10.05 -15.55 1.83
CA LYS A 172 9.86 -16.99 1.55
C LYS A 172 8.39 -17.39 1.74
N LYS A 173 7.75 -16.93 2.82
CA LYS A 173 6.32 -17.17 3.05
C LYS A 173 5.46 -16.55 1.93
N CYS A 174 5.79 -15.34 1.48
CA CYS A 174 5.10 -14.67 0.37
C CYS A 174 5.19 -15.49 -0.92
N LEU A 175 6.40 -15.90 -1.32
CA LEU A 175 6.64 -16.71 -2.52
C LEU A 175 5.93 -18.06 -2.45
N ASN A 176 5.96 -18.75 -1.29
CA ASN A 176 5.20 -19.98 -1.07
C ASN A 176 3.71 -19.78 -1.32
N LYS A 177 3.15 -18.69 -0.78
CA LYS A 177 1.74 -18.36 -0.98
C LYS A 177 1.41 -18.00 -2.43
N MET A 178 2.30 -17.28 -3.12
CA MET A 178 2.13 -16.98 -4.53
C MET A 178 2.10 -18.25 -5.38
N LEU A 179 2.94 -19.24 -5.06
CA LEU A 179 2.94 -20.54 -5.71
C LEU A 179 1.67 -21.35 -5.38
N GLU A 180 1.29 -21.45 -4.09
CA GLU A 180 0.08 -22.15 -3.64
C GLU A 180 -1.19 -21.61 -4.31
N LEU A 181 -1.25 -20.29 -4.56
CA LEU A 181 -2.37 -19.60 -5.20
C LEU A 181 -2.31 -19.64 -6.73
N GLY A 182 -1.26 -20.22 -7.31
CA GLY A 182 -1.05 -20.26 -8.76
C GLY A 182 -0.74 -18.89 -9.38
N PHE A 183 -0.27 -17.93 -8.59
CA PHE A 183 0.12 -16.60 -9.05
C PHE A 183 1.48 -16.60 -9.77
N ILE A 184 2.31 -17.57 -9.45
CA ILE A 184 3.59 -17.84 -10.11
C ILE A 184 3.70 -19.35 -10.39
N SER A 185 4.45 -19.69 -11.44
CA SER A 185 4.80 -21.09 -11.76
C SER A 185 5.89 -21.62 -10.83
N GLN A 186 6.08 -22.96 -10.83
CA GLN A 186 7.18 -23.58 -10.09
C GLN A 186 8.54 -23.04 -10.54
N THR A 187 8.75 -22.86 -11.85
CA THR A 187 9.99 -22.29 -12.39
C THR A 187 10.25 -20.88 -11.87
N GLN A 188 9.23 -20.01 -11.90
CA GLN A 188 9.34 -18.64 -11.37
C GLN A 188 9.60 -18.61 -9.85
N TYR A 189 8.99 -19.54 -9.12
CA TYR A 189 9.27 -19.71 -7.69
C TYR A 189 10.73 -20.11 -7.45
N ASP A 190 11.22 -21.12 -8.18
CA ASP A 190 12.59 -21.63 -8.03
C ASP A 190 13.62 -20.54 -8.38
N GLU A 191 13.39 -19.79 -9.46
CA GLU A 191 14.21 -18.63 -9.84
C GLU A 191 14.22 -17.54 -8.75
N ALA A 192 13.05 -17.18 -8.23
CA ALA A 192 12.95 -16.19 -7.17
C ALA A 192 13.60 -16.67 -5.87
N MET A 193 13.53 -17.97 -5.55
CA MET A 193 14.18 -18.54 -4.38
C MET A 193 15.71 -18.61 -4.54
N ALA A 194 16.20 -18.93 -5.75
CA ALA A 194 17.63 -18.92 -6.07
C ALA A 194 18.25 -17.51 -5.99
N ASP A 195 17.46 -16.45 -6.26
CA ASP A 195 17.86 -15.03 -6.18
C ASP A 195 17.94 -14.51 -4.72
N THR A 196 17.77 -15.37 -3.70
CA THR A 196 17.61 -14.87 -2.31
C THR A 196 18.79 -14.03 -1.83
N ASP A 197 20.04 -14.47 -2.04
CA ASP A 197 21.21 -13.71 -1.59
C ASP A 197 21.40 -12.45 -2.47
N ALA A 198 21.31 -12.60 -3.77
CA ALA A 198 21.51 -11.53 -4.73
C ALA A 198 20.47 -10.40 -4.63
N VAL A 199 19.20 -10.70 -4.30
CA VAL A 199 18.19 -9.65 -4.14
C VAL A 199 18.50 -8.75 -2.95
N TYR A 200 19.03 -9.30 -1.85
CA TYR A 200 19.38 -8.50 -0.67
C TYR A 200 20.69 -7.71 -0.87
N GLU A 201 21.60 -8.16 -1.73
CA GLU A 201 22.78 -7.39 -2.14
C GLU A 201 22.42 -6.16 -2.98
N ARG A 202 21.30 -6.19 -3.72
CA ARG A 202 20.78 -5.06 -4.50
C ARG A 202 20.04 -4.02 -3.64
N ILE A 203 19.70 -4.34 -2.40
CA ILE A 203 18.95 -3.42 -1.53
C ILE A 203 19.90 -2.35 -0.98
N GLY A 204 19.53 -1.10 -1.19
CA GLY A 204 20.23 0.07 -0.68
C GLY A 204 19.28 1.10 -0.06
N LEU A 205 19.84 2.25 0.29
CA LEU A 205 19.10 3.46 0.62
C LEU A 205 19.41 4.49 -0.49
N TYR A 206 18.69 4.33 -1.60
CA TYR A 206 18.82 5.26 -2.72
C TYR A 206 18.14 6.59 -2.39
N ASP A 207 18.76 7.69 -2.76
CA ASP A 207 18.11 8.98 -2.65
C ASP A 207 17.02 9.11 -3.70
N ILE A 208 15.84 9.57 -3.26
CA ILE A 208 14.73 9.83 -4.16
C ILE A 208 14.69 11.34 -4.37
N ASP A 209 14.91 11.79 -5.57
CA ASP A 209 14.61 13.15 -5.94
C ASP A 209 13.11 13.28 -6.22
N TYR A 210 12.38 13.63 -5.17
CA TYR A 210 10.94 13.83 -5.26
C TYR A 210 10.57 15.06 -6.10
N GLN A 211 11.49 15.98 -6.32
CA GLN A 211 11.29 17.14 -7.20
C GLN A 211 11.31 16.67 -8.67
N GLU A 212 12.28 15.84 -9.03
CA GLU A 212 12.38 15.27 -10.37
C GLU A 212 11.24 14.26 -10.63
N ALA A 213 10.93 13.37 -9.67
CA ALA A 213 9.86 12.40 -9.79
C ALA A 213 8.46 13.04 -9.83
N ASN A 214 8.28 14.20 -9.18
CA ASN A 214 7.05 15.00 -9.27
C ASN A 214 7.09 16.03 -10.40
N ALA A 215 8.24 16.27 -11.05
CA ALA A 215 8.38 17.25 -12.12
C ALA A 215 7.56 16.91 -13.39
N THR A 216 7.15 15.64 -13.54
CA THR A 216 6.16 15.25 -14.55
C THR A 216 4.75 15.76 -14.24
N THR A 217 4.49 16.26 -13.03
CA THR A 217 3.16 16.73 -12.57
C THR A 217 3.17 18.15 -11.98
N GLY A 218 4.33 18.72 -11.64
CA GLY A 218 4.46 20.01 -10.98
C GLY A 218 4.66 21.16 -11.95
N SER A 219 3.67 21.51 -12.77
CA SER A 219 3.67 22.81 -13.46
C SER A 219 2.95 23.85 -12.59
N TYR A 220 3.27 25.14 -12.80
CA TYR A 220 2.52 26.27 -12.21
C TYR A 220 0.99 26.09 -12.36
N PHE A 221 0.56 25.47 -13.45
CA PHE A 221 -0.83 25.12 -13.70
C PHE A 221 -1.35 24.05 -12.72
N SER A 222 -0.59 22.99 -12.45
CA SER A 222 -1.04 21.96 -11.49
C SER A 222 -1.15 22.50 -10.08
N ASP A 223 -0.27 23.39 -9.66
CA ASP A 223 -0.33 24.07 -8.38
C ASP A 223 -1.56 24.98 -8.29
N ALA A 224 -1.86 25.72 -9.35
CA ALA A 224 -3.07 26.56 -9.43
C ALA A 224 -4.35 25.72 -9.38
N VAL A 225 -4.39 24.57 -10.08
CA VAL A 225 -5.51 23.63 -10.03
C VAL A 225 -5.65 23.01 -8.63
N TYR A 226 -4.55 22.63 -8.00
CA TYR A 226 -4.56 22.09 -6.63
C TYR A 226 -5.20 23.09 -5.65
N GLU A 227 -4.73 24.33 -5.64
CA GLU A 227 -5.27 25.38 -4.78
C GLU A 227 -6.75 25.68 -5.08
N GLN A 228 -7.14 25.71 -6.35
CA GLN A 228 -8.53 25.93 -6.75
C GLN A 228 -9.43 24.80 -6.22
N VAL A 229 -9.07 23.55 -6.45
CA VAL A 229 -9.85 22.39 -5.98
C VAL A 229 -9.89 22.34 -4.45
N LYS A 230 -8.80 22.71 -3.76
CA LYS A 230 -8.77 22.84 -2.30
C LYS A 230 -9.81 23.84 -1.81
N GLN A 231 -9.87 25.03 -2.43
CA GLN A 231 -10.86 26.05 -2.10
C GLN A 231 -12.29 25.58 -2.38
N ASP A 232 -12.52 24.92 -3.50
CA ASP A 232 -13.84 24.40 -3.87
C ASP A 232 -14.33 23.33 -2.86
N LEU A 233 -13.44 22.49 -2.36
CA LEU A 233 -13.75 21.53 -1.30
C LEU A 233 -14.11 22.23 0.01
N ILE A 234 -13.36 23.27 0.40
CA ILE A 234 -13.65 24.06 1.61
C ILE A 234 -15.00 24.76 1.48
N LEU A 235 -15.29 25.35 0.33
CA LEU A 235 -16.58 25.97 0.04
C LEU A 235 -17.74 24.95 0.06
N SER A 236 -17.45 23.70 -0.26
CA SER A 236 -18.41 22.59 -0.20
C SER A 236 -18.60 22.03 1.22
N GLY A 237 -17.97 22.64 2.23
CA GLY A 237 -18.17 22.31 3.64
C GLY A 237 -17.13 21.36 4.26
N TYR A 238 -16.07 21.02 3.54
CA TYR A 238 -14.95 20.27 4.11
C TYR A 238 -14.04 21.22 4.90
N ASN A 239 -13.50 20.76 6.04
CA ASN A 239 -12.44 21.51 6.70
C ASN A 239 -11.11 21.40 5.94
N GLU A 240 -10.18 22.31 6.18
CA GLU A 240 -8.92 22.40 5.44
C GLU A 240 -8.12 21.10 5.45
N ASN A 241 -7.98 20.46 6.62
CA ASN A 241 -7.25 19.19 6.75
C ASN A 241 -7.92 18.07 5.95
N MET A 242 -9.24 18.06 5.88
CA MET A 242 -9.99 17.07 5.12
C MET A 242 -9.90 17.33 3.61
N ALA A 243 -9.92 18.60 3.20
CA ALA A 243 -9.69 18.98 1.80
C ALA A 243 -8.29 18.58 1.34
N GLU A 244 -7.25 18.82 2.14
CA GLU A 244 -5.88 18.36 1.85
C GLU A 244 -5.79 16.83 1.81
N THR A 245 -6.45 16.13 2.72
CA THR A 245 -6.46 14.66 2.72
C THR A 245 -7.15 14.12 1.47
N LEU A 246 -8.25 14.71 1.03
CA LEU A 246 -8.96 14.33 -0.19
C LEU A 246 -8.09 14.55 -1.42
N LEU A 247 -7.39 15.68 -1.51
CA LEU A 247 -6.50 16.00 -2.63
C LEU A 247 -5.28 15.11 -2.69
N THR A 248 -4.67 14.80 -1.54
CA THR A 248 -3.41 14.05 -1.49
C THR A 248 -3.60 12.53 -1.37
N SER A 249 -4.73 12.08 -0.85
CA SER A 249 -4.94 10.67 -0.49
C SER A 249 -6.35 10.16 -0.80
N GLY A 250 -7.30 11.04 -1.07
CA GLY A 250 -8.72 10.71 -1.23
C GLY A 250 -9.06 10.10 -2.59
N GLY A 251 -8.11 10.03 -3.51
CA GLY A 251 -8.30 9.47 -4.85
C GLY A 251 -9.22 10.33 -5.72
N LEU A 252 -9.25 11.63 -5.50
CA LEU A 252 -9.91 12.57 -6.40
C LEU A 252 -9.25 12.52 -7.77
N ARG A 253 -10.06 12.41 -8.81
CA ARG A 253 -9.63 12.59 -10.20
C ARG A 253 -10.02 14.02 -10.61
N VAL A 254 -9.02 14.83 -10.88
CA VAL A 254 -9.22 16.19 -11.40
C VAL A 254 -8.92 16.17 -12.90
N GLU A 255 -9.94 16.42 -13.71
CA GLU A 255 -9.80 16.56 -15.16
C GLU A 255 -9.63 18.04 -15.48
N SER A 256 -8.55 18.35 -16.19
CA SER A 256 -8.25 19.72 -16.61
C SER A 256 -8.21 19.85 -18.13
N THR A 257 -8.31 21.08 -18.62
CA THR A 257 -8.20 21.41 -20.04
C THR A 257 -6.75 21.67 -20.47
N LEU A 258 -5.76 21.31 -19.65
CA LEU A 258 -4.35 21.46 -19.95
C LEU A 258 -3.97 20.66 -21.20
N ASP A 259 -3.39 21.32 -22.20
CA ASP A 259 -2.72 20.67 -23.32
C ASP A 259 -1.23 20.52 -22.98
N PRO A 260 -0.72 19.27 -22.78
CA PRO A 260 0.69 19.05 -22.43
C PRO A 260 1.68 19.59 -23.46
N LYS A 261 1.26 19.67 -24.74
CA LYS A 261 2.13 20.19 -25.82
C LYS A 261 2.29 21.70 -25.72
N ILE A 262 1.24 22.40 -25.33
CA ILE A 262 1.29 23.86 -25.11
C ILE A 262 2.10 24.15 -23.86
N GLN A 263 1.93 23.38 -22.79
CA GLN A 263 2.67 23.54 -21.53
C GLN A 263 4.17 23.36 -21.70
N ALA A 264 4.60 22.48 -22.61
CA ALA A 264 6.04 22.25 -22.88
C ALA A 264 6.73 23.39 -23.67
N ILE A 265 5.96 24.35 -24.17
CA ILE A 265 6.45 25.51 -24.94
C ILE A 265 6.57 26.75 -24.04
N LEU A 266 5.90 26.76 -22.91
CA LEU A 266 5.88 27.86 -21.93
C LEU A 266 6.98 27.68 -20.87
#